data_acff3f56838dc0ed568a658a6c683715
#
_entry.id   acff3f56838dc0ed568a658a6c683715
#
_cell.length_a   1.000
_cell.length_b   1.000
_cell.length_c   1.000
_cell.angle_alpha   90.00
_cell.angle_beta   90.00
_cell.angle_gamma   90.00
#
_symmetry.space_group_name_H-M   'P 1'
#
loop_
_entity.id
_entity.type
_entity.pdbx_description
1 polymer ?
#
loop_
_entity_poly.entity_id
_entity_poly.type
_entity_poly.pdbx_seq_one_letter_code
_entity_poly.pdbx_strand_id
1 'polypeptide(L)'
;MVKSPLKTEPNPQLDNVDCLILMLISMLAFIIRYWIIFHPNGCVFDEVYFGNFSNFYIQSQFYYDIHPPLAKVIAFVFANLSEYDGSINFNNAPVYPKPDYVWLRLVPATFSALCCPLSYLSVRFCGFSHTAATTCALLVIFDTSLGTEGRHILSDGILHFFAILHICVLMYTFSIKNYGLKFNVWHVLTGISLGAACSCKNTAWGLMPLDAYLYIVSFLPLIQRSYLDFFFQLFVYGITLFLVQLLVYIITFSIHFILLPFSGPGTPYLPDEMKRQLINNNQATSALWASRVRSPGLLYRTFSITLHMHR
;
A
#
# COMPACT_ATOMS: atom_id res chain seq x y z
N MET A 1 30.88 15.19 -7.68
CA MET A 1 29.99 14.26 -6.97
C MET A 1 29.87 14.73 -5.53
N VAL A 2 28.65 15.06 -5.09
CA VAL A 2 28.37 15.48 -3.71
C VAL A 2 28.19 14.23 -2.87
N LYS A 3 28.93 14.11 -1.77
CA LYS A 3 28.75 13.01 -0.80
C LYS A 3 27.55 13.33 0.09
N SER A 4 26.66 12.36 0.32
CA SER A 4 25.58 12.49 1.28
C SER A 4 26.14 12.77 2.68
N PRO A 5 25.62 13.77 3.42
CA PRO A 5 26.09 14.09 4.77
C PRO A 5 25.69 13.04 5.82
N LEU A 6 24.73 12.16 5.50
CA LEU A 6 24.24 11.14 6.42
C LEU A 6 25.17 9.95 6.58
N LYS A 7 26.42 9.97 5.97
CA LYS A 7 27.30 8.80 5.97
C LYS A 7 28.74 9.09 6.35
N THR A 8 29.09 8.53 7.47
CA THR A 8 30.48 8.28 7.88
C THR A 8 30.95 6.86 7.55
N GLU A 9 30.04 5.88 7.40
CA GLU A 9 30.35 4.47 7.21
C GLU A 9 29.94 3.93 5.82
N PRO A 10 30.61 2.89 5.30
CA PRO A 10 30.20 2.25 4.06
C PRO A 10 28.78 1.68 4.19
N ASN A 11 28.04 1.70 3.08
CA ASN A 11 26.73 1.08 2.96
C ASN A 11 26.79 -0.33 3.57
N PRO A 12 25.99 -0.68 4.60
CA PRO A 12 26.03 -2.01 5.15
C PRO A 12 25.67 -2.99 4.04
N GLN A 13 26.65 -3.78 3.62
CA GLN A 13 26.34 -4.94 2.80
C GLN A 13 25.70 -5.95 3.73
N LEU A 14 24.52 -6.44 3.29
CA LEU A 14 23.89 -7.54 4.00
C LEU A 14 24.82 -8.75 3.94
N ASP A 15 25.07 -9.37 5.08
CA ASP A 15 25.92 -10.52 5.23
C ASP A 15 25.12 -11.82 5.51
N ASN A 16 25.81 -12.92 5.71
CA ASN A 16 25.17 -14.21 5.99
C ASN A 16 24.37 -14.19 7.32
N VAL A 17 24.79 -13.35 8.27
CA VAL A 17 24.09 -13.18 9.56
C VAL A 17 22.76 -12.47 9.33
N ASP A 18 22.74 -11.43 8.48
CA ASP A 18 21.50 -10.76 8.07
C ASP A 18 20.53 -11.77 7.43
N CYS A 19 21.00 -12.63 6.52
CA CYS A 19 20.16 -13.63 5.87
C CYS A 19 19.55 -14.62 6.87
N LEU A 20 20.35 -15.11 7.83
CA LEU A 20 19.85 -16.00 8.87
C LEU A 20 18.81 -15.32 9.77
N ILE A 21 19.09 -14.11 10.23
CA ILE A 21 18.17 -13.34 11.08
C ILE A 21 16.88 -13.05 10.33
N LEU A 22 16.94 -12.61 9.07
CA LEU A 22 15.75 -12.35 8.23
C LEU A 22 14.88 -13.60 8.08
N MET A 23 15.49 -14.75 7.87
CA MET A 23 14.77 -16.03 7.80
C MET A 23 14.05 -16.34 9.11
N LEU A 24 14.73 -16.22 10.26
CA LEU A 24 14.16 -16.49 11.58
C LEU A 24 13.04 -15.51 11.94
N ILE A 25 13.24 -14.21 11.69
CA ILE A 25 12.23 -13.16 11.90
C ILE A 25 11.01 -13.41 11.03
N SER A 26 11.19 -13.73 9.74
CA SER A 26 10.08 -13.99 8.85
C SER A 26 9.28 -15.21 9.31
N MET A 27 9.97 -16.31 9.64
CA MET A 27 9.31 -17.52 10.14
C MET A 27 8.51 -17.24 11.40
N LEU A 28 9.09 -16.55 12.39
CA LEU A 28 8.40 -16.18 13.63
C LEU A 28 7.19 -15.25 13.36
N ALA A 29 7.34 -14.27 12.49
CA ALA A 29 6.27 -13.34 12.13
C ALA A 29 5.08 -14.08 11.49
N PHE A 30 5.33 -14.98 10.54
CA PHE A 30 4.27 -15.78 9.91
C PHE A 30 3.59 -16.71 10.91
N ILE A 31 4.34 -17.39 11.78
CA ILE A 31 3.76 -18.24 12.84
C ILE A 31 2.81 -17.40 13.70
N ILE A 32 3.25 -16.24 14.20
CA ILE A 32 2.44 -15.41 15.10
C ILE A 32 1.21 -14.83 14.39
N ARG A 33 1.35 -14.32 13.16
CA ARG A 33 0.23 -13.71 12.41
C ARG A 33 -0.81 -14.74 11.97
N TYR A 34 -0.40 -15.99 11.68
CA TYR A 34 -1.30 -17.05 11.25
C TYR A 34 -1.86 -17.89 12.41
N TRP A 35 -1.28 -17.73 13.62
CA TRP A 35 -1.74 -18.49 14.79
C TRP A 35 -3.23 -18.28 15.05
N ILE A 36 -4.00 -19.36 14.90
CA ILE A 36 -5.46 -19.36 15.11
C ILE A 36 -6.17 -18.26 14.31
N ILE A 37 -5.78 -18.02 13.04
CA ILE A 37 -6.32 -16.95 12.18
C ILE A 37 -7.84 -17.09 11.95
N PHE A 38 -8.39 -18.29 12.07
CA PHE A 38 -9.82 -18.57 11.96
C PHE A 38 -10.63 -18.12 13.17
N HIS A 39 -10.01 -17.67 14.22
CA HIS A 39 -10.69 -17.24 15.45
C HIS A 39 -10.55 -15.72 15.67
N PRO A 40 -11.63 -15.05 16.14
CA PRO A 40 -13.00 -15.53 16.28
C PRO A 40 -13.65 -15.81 14.90
N ASN A 41 -14.59 -16.76 14.86
CA ASN A 41 -15.28 -17.18 13.64
C ASN A 41 -16.49 -16.27 13.30
N GLY A 42 -16.43 -15.01 13.65
CA GLY A 42 -17.45 -14.01 13.39
C GLY A 42 -16.83 -12.68 12.99
N CYS A 43 -17.69 -11.75 12.57
CA CYS A 43 -17.30 -10.42 12.12
C CYS A 43 -16.73 -9.59 13.28
N VAL A 44 -15.55 -9.03 13.09
CA VAL A 44 -14.85 -8.21 14.08
C VAL A 44 -14.62 -6.81 13.52
N PHE A 45 -15.06 -5.80 14.24
CA PHE A 45 -14.82 -4.40 13.95
C PHE A 45 -15.23 -4.05 12.50
N ASP A 46 -14.37 -3.43 11.73
CA ASP A 46 -14.63 -3.00 10.35
C ASP A 46 -14.59 -4.13 9.31
N GLU A 47 -14.44 -5.41 9.72
CA GLU A 47 -14.61 -6.54 8.79
C GLU A 47 -15.96 -6.49 8.06
N VAL A 48 -16.97 -5.89 8.69
CA VAL A 48 -18.27 -5.66 8.05
C VAL A 48 -18.15 -4.85 6.77
N TYR A 49 -17.34 -3.82 6.74
CA TYR A 49 -17.13 -2.99 5.55
C TYR A 49 -16.21 -3.65 4.54
N PHE A 50 -15.02 -4.06 4.98
CA PHE A 50 -14.01 -4.63 4.08
C PHE A 50 -14.39 -5.99 3.49
N GLY A 51 -15.13 -6.81 4.24
CA GLY A 51 -15.73 -8.03 3.74
C GLY A 51 -16.78 -7.75 2.65
N ASN A 52 -17.68 -6.79 2.88
CA ASN A 52 -18.64 -6.37 1.86
C ASN A 52 -17.97 -5.74 0.63
N PHE A 53 -16.88 -4.97 0.79
CA PHE A 53 -16.11 -4.46 -0.35
C PHE A 53 -15.55 -5.61 -1.20
N SER A 54 -15.08 -6.69 -0.57
CA SER A 54 -14.66 -7.90 -1.29
C SER A 54 -15.80 -8.51 -2.09
N ASN A 55 -17.02 -8.58 -1.52
CA ASN A 55 -18.22 -9.04 -2.23
C ASN A 55 -18.55 -8.16 -3.44
N PHE A 56 -18.50 -6.83 -3.28
CA PHE A 56 -18.76 -5.90 -4.38
C PHE A 56 -17.76 -6.04 -5.52
N TYR A 57 -16.47 -6.29 -5.21
CA TYR A 57 -15.48 -6.58 -6.25
C TYR A 57 -15.77 -7.90 -6.98
N ILE A 58 -16.09 -8.98 -6.27
CA ILE A 58 -16.47 -10.27 -6.88
C ILE A 58 -17.68 -10.11 -7.79
N GLN A 59 -18.65 -9.29 -7.37
CA GLN A 59 -19.88 -8.98 -8.13
C GLN A 59 -19.66 -7.87 -9.17
N SER A 60 -18.46 -7.25 -9.23
CA SER A 60 -18.14 -6.11 -10.09
C SER A 60 -19.09 -4.91 -9.92
N GLN A 61 -19.68 -4.73 -8.74
CA GLN A 61 -20.63 -3.66 -8.40
C GLN A 61 -19.91 -2.46 -7.82
N PHE A 62 -20.24 -1.27 -8.33
CA PHE A 62 -19.65 -0.03 -7.84
C PHE A 62 -20.11 0.28 -6.42
N TYR A 63 -19.15 0.55 -5.55
CA TYR A 63 -19.37 1.04 -4.19
C TYR A 63 -18.50 2.29 -3.93
N TYR A 64 -18.88 3.06 -2.93
CA TYR A 64 -18.15 4.24 -2.47
C TYR A 64 -17.45 3.94 -1.14
N ASP A 65 -16.21 4.39 -1.01
CA ASP A 65 -15.46 4.38 0.24
C ASP A 65 -14.59 5.64 0.34
N ILE A 66 -14.38 6.11 1.57
CA ILE A 66 -13.53 7.29 1.88
C ILE A 66 -12.04 7.01 1.72
N HIS A 67 -11.65 5.73 1.68
CA HIS A 67 -10.26 5.33 1.53
C HIS A 67 -9.94 4.91 0.10
N PRO A 68 -8.73 5.25 -0.40
CA PRO A 68 -8.25 4.81 -1.70
C PRO A 68 -8.30 3.28 -1.86
N PRO A 69 -8.34 2.76 -3.09
CA PRO A 69 -8.78 1.38 -3.33
C PRO A 69 -7.66 0.32 -3.31
N LEU A 70 -6.35 0.64 -3.24
CA LEU A 70 -5.28 -0.33 -3.47
C LEU A 70 -5.38 -1.56 -2.55
N ALA A 71 -5.55 -1.35 -1.25
CA ALA A 71 -5.66 -2.46 -0.30
C ALA A 71 -6.84 -3.38 -0.62
N LYS A 72 -7.99 -2.80 -1.03
CA LYS A 72 -9.20 -3.54 -1.41
C LYS A 72 -9.04 -4.28 -2.73
N VAL A 73 -8.34 -3.67 -3.71
CA VAL A 73 -7.98 -4.33 -4.98
C VAL A 73 -7.07 -5.54 -4.73
N ILE A 74 -6.08 -5.39 -3.84
CA ILE A 74 -5.21 -6.51 -3.44
C ILE A 74 -6.05 -7.61 -2.78
N ALA A 75 -6.90 -7.27 -1.81
CA ALA A 75 -7.78 -8.24 -1.15
C ALA A 75 -8.68 -8.97 -2.16
N PHE A 76 -9.25 -8.23 -3.13
CA PHE A 76 -10.03 -8.81 -4.23
C PHE A 76 -9.23 -9.80 -5.08
N VAL A 77 -7.99 -9.47 -5.46
CA VAL A 77 -7.15 -10.38 -6.27
C VAL A 77 -6.98 -11.72 -5.55
N PHE A 78 -6.70 -11.70 -4.25
CA PHE A 78 -6.55 -12.93 -3.48
C PHE A 78 -7.89 -13.65 -3.24
N ALA A 79 -8.98 -12.90 -3.02
CA ALA A 79 -10.32 -13.48 -2.92
C ALA A 79 -10.69 -14.24 -4.20
N ASN A 80 -10.42 -13.62 -5.36
CA ASN A 80 -10.67 -14.25 -6.66
C ASN A 80 -9.77 -15.48 -6.90
N LEU A 81 -8.50 -15.44 -6.48
CA LEU A 81 -7.58 -16.58 -6.58
C LEU A 81 -7.96 -17.74 -5.65
N SER A 82 -8.62 -17.46 -4.53
CA SER A 82 -9.14 -18.48 -3.60
C SER A 82 -10.53 -18.99 -3.97
N GLU A 83 -11.06 -18.59 -5.14
CA GLU A 83 -12.39 -18.96 -5.62
C GLU A 83 -13.51 -18.53 -4.66
N TYR A 84 -13.30 -17.48 -3.88
CA TYR A 84 -14.31 -16.92 -2.99
C TYR A 84 -15.52 -16.43 -3.79
N ASP A 85 -16.72 -16.92 -3.43
CA ASP A 85 -17.96 -16.69 -4.19
C ASP A 85 -18.69 -15.37 -3.85
N GLY A 86 -18.21 -14.57 -2.89
CA GLY A 86 -18.83 -13.32 -2.48
C GLY A 86 -20.16 -13.49 -1.73
N SER A 87 -20.46 -14.70 -1.20
CA SER A 87 -21.78 -15.01 -0.61
C SER A 87 -21.89 -14.73 0.89
N ILE A 88 -20.80 -14.42 1.59
CA ILE A 88 -20.85 -14.13 3.03
C ILE A 88 -21.51 -12.77 3.25
N ASN A 89 -22.60 -12.76 4.03
CA ASN A 89 -23.24 -11.53 4.47
C ASN A 89 -22.58 -11.01 5.75
N PHE A 90 -21.63 -10.08 5.61
CA PHE A 90 -20.87 -9.51 6.73
C PHE A 90 -21.72 -8.63 7.65
N ASN A 91 -22.87 -8.11 7.19
CA ASN A 91 -23.72 -7.24 8.02
C ASN A 91 -24.42 -7.98 9.15
N ASN A 92 -24.72 -9.26 8.95
CA ASN A 92 -25.50 -10.09 9.88
C ASN A 92 -24.80 -11.41 10.20
N ALA A 93 -23.48 -11.42 10.30
CA ALA A 93 -22.70 -12.62 10.57
C ALA A 93 -22.08 -12.61 11.97
N PRO A 94 -22.86 -12.86 13.05
CA PRO A 94 -22.27 -13.10 14.37
C PRO A 94 -21.34 -14.33 14.33
N VAL A 95 -21.63 -15.28 13.43
CA VAL A 95 -20.78 -16.43 13.10
C VAL A 95 -20.77 -16.57 11.59
N TYR A 96 -19.57 -16.71 11.01
CA TYR A 96 -19.43 -16.91 9.58
C TYR A 96 -19.96 -18.29 9.17
N PRO A 97 -20.84 -18.35 8.16
CA PRO A 97 -21.50 -19.62 7.76
C PRO A 97 -20.55 -20.57 7.02
N LYS A 98 -19.45 -20.04 6.46
CA LYS A 98 -18.45 -20.77 5.66
C LYS A 98 -17.05 -20.38 6.11
N PRO A 99 -16.04 -21.26 5.96
CA PRO A 99 -14.65 -20.99 6.34
C PRO A 99 -13.93 -20.03 5.39
N ASP A 100 -14.55 -19.62 4.28
CA ASP A 100 -13.92 -18.82 3.21
C ASP A 100 -13.39 -17.45 3.68
N TYR A 101 -13.94 -16.90 4.78
CA TYR A 101 -13.42 -15.69 5.40
C TYR A 101 -11.95 -15.82 5.84
N VAL A 102 -11.48 -17.04 6.07
CA VAL A 102 -10.08 -17.29 6.45
C VAL A 102 -9.14 -16.85 5.34
N TRP A 103 -9.49 -17.10 4.08
CA TRP A 103 -8.71 -16.62 2.94
C TRP A 103 -8.62 -15.10 2.91
N LEU A 104 -9.73 -14.41 3.22
CA LEU A 104 -9.74 -12.95 3.29
C LEU A 104 -8.88 -12.41 4.44
N ARG A 105 -8.79 -13.11 5.59
CA ARG A 105 -7.92 -12.76 6.72
C ARG A 105 -6.44 -13.07 6.45
N LEU A 106 -6.14 -14.11 5.68
CA LEU A 106 -4.76 -14.45 5.33
C LEU A 106 -4.07 -13.33 4.56
N VAL A 107 -4.80 -12.54 3.77
CA VAL A 107 -4.22 -11.44 2.99
C VAL A 107 -3.58 -10.38 3.90
N PRO A 108 -4.33 -9.65 4.74
CA PRO A 108 -3.73 -8.67 5.65
C PRO A 108 -2.72 -9.30 6.60
N ALA A 109 -2.90 -10.56 7.04
CA ALA A 109 -1.96 -11.26 7.89
C ALA A 109 -0.60 -11.51 7.21
N THR A 110 -0.62 -11.86 5.93
CA THR A 110 0.60 -12.00 5.10
C THR A 110 1.35 -10.67 5.03
N PHE A 111 0.66 -9.60 4.67
CA PHE A 111 1.28 -8.26 4.58
C PHE A 111 1.78 -7.77 5.94
N SER A 112 1.03 -8.00 7.02
CA SER A 112 1.47 -7.69 8.39
C SER A 112 2.71 -8.49 8.81
N ALA A 113 2.81 -9.76 8.43
CA ALA A 113 4.02 -10.57 8.69
C ALA A 113 5.24 -10.02 7.95
N LEU A 114 5.08 -9.60 6.69
CA LEU A 114 6.16 -9.02 5.89
C LEU A 114 6.66 -7.67 6.41
N CYS A 115 5.88 -6.94 7.23
CA CYS A 115 6.34 -5.73 7.91
C CYS A 115 7.58 -5.99 8.77
N CYS A 116 7.68 -7.16 9.38
CA CYS A 116 8.73 -7.48 10.36
C CYS A 116 10.14 -7.55 9.72
N PRO A 117 10.39 -8.33 8.64
CA PRO A 117 11.67 -8.33 7.96
C PRO A 117 11.99 -6.98 7.29
N LEU A 118 10.99 -6.24 6.79
CA LEU A 118 11.21 -4.90 6.25
C LEU A 118 11.66 -3.91 7.33
N SER A 119 11.15 -4.00 8.56
CA SER A 119 11.60 -3.19 9.70
C SER A 119 13.06 -3.48 10.04
N TYR A 120 13.47 -4.76 10.04
CA TYR A 120 14.87 -5.15 10.19
C TYR A 120 15.75 -4.48 9.13
N LEU A 121 15.38 -4.63 7.86
CA LEU A 121 16.12 -4.07 6.72
C LEU A 121 16.22 -2.54 6.80
N SER A 122 15.14 -1.87 7.19
CA SER A 122 15.12 -0.40 7.34
C SER A 122 16.21 0.07 8.31
N VAL A 123 16.32 -0.58 9.46
CA VAL A 123 17.33 -0.25 10.49
C VAL A 123 18.76 -0.59 10.00
N ARG A 124 18.93 -1.73 9.29
CA ARG A 124 20.22 -2.09 8.69
C ARG A 124 20.68 -1.08 7.65
N PHE A 125 19.76 -0.60 6.79
CA PHE A 125 20.07 0.42 5.78
C PHE A 125 20.41 1.80 6.38
N CYS A 126 19.97 2.08 7.61
CA CYS A 126 20.45 3.24 8.39
C CYS A 126 21.88 3.06 8.92
N GLY A 127 22.48 1.87 8.79
CA GLY A 127 23.83 1.60 9.27
C GLY A 127 23.92 1.08 10.71
N PHE A 128 22.77 0.73 11.33
CA PHE A 128 22.77 0.18 12.68
C PHE A 128 23.16 -1.31 12.72
N SER A 129 23.50 -1.79 13.92
CA SER A 129 23.93 -3.16 14.18
C SER A 129 22.79 -4.18 13.96
N HIS A 130 23.15 -5.45 13.79
CA HIS A 130 22.21 -6.58 13.77
C HIS A 130 21.33 -6.60 15.01
N THR A 131 21.88 -6.32 16.18
CA THR A 131 21.14 -6.31 17.45
C THR A 131 20.05 -5.24 17.44
N ALA A 132 20.36 -4.01 17.02
CA ALA A 132 19.40 -2.93 16.92
C ALA A 132 18.27 -3.26 15.91
N ALA A 133 18.64 -3.80 14.75
CA ALA A 133 17.69 -4.20 13.72
C ALA A 133 16.79 -5.35 14.17
N THR A 134 17.35 -6.37 14.86
CA THR A 134 16.59 -7.48 15.43
C THR A 134 15.63 -6.99 16.50
N THR A 135 16.07 -6.11 17.40
CA THR A 135 15.21 -5.53 18.43
C THR A 135 14.04 -4.79 17.81
N CYS A 136 14.27 -3.95 16.80
CA CYS A 136 13.20 -3.25 16.07
C CYS A 136 12.18 -4.24 15.48
N ALA A 137 12.65 -5.27 14.77
CA ALA A 137 11.78 -6.27 14.17
C ALA A 137 10.97 -7.06 15.22
N LEU A 138 11.58 -7.42 16.35
CA LEU A 138 10.88 -8.09 17.46
C LEU A 138 9.81 -7.19 18.08
N LEU A 139 10.06 -5.88 18.23
CA LEU A 139 9.04 -4.94 18.68
C LEU A 139 7.85 -4.90 17.72
N VAL A 140 8.09 -4.92 16.40
CA VAL A 140 7.02 -4.98 15.38
C VAL A 140 6.28 -6.33 15.40
N ILE A 141 6.99 -7.44 15.63
CA ILE A 141 6.37 -8.78 15.75
C ILE A 141 5.38 -8.82 16.92
N PHE A 142 5.80 -8.33 18.09
CA PHE A 142 5.04 -8.43 19.33
C PHE A 142 4.16 -7.22 19.60
N ASP A 143 4.12 -6.23 18.71
CA ASP A 143 3.17 -5.13 18.80
C ASP A 143 1.74 -5.66 18.68
N THR A 144 0.92 -5.38 19.69
CA THR A 144 -0.44 -5.91 19.78
C THR A 144 -1.39 -5.25 18.80
N SER A 145 -1.21 -3.95 18.50
CA SER A 145 -2.05 -3.22 17.54
C SER A 145 -1.80 -3.74 16.12
N LEU A 146 -0.54 -3.73 15.66
CA LEU A 146 -0.16 -4.25 14.37
C LEU A 146 -0.54 -5.74 14.20
N GLY A 147 -0.41 -6.51 15.30
CA GLY A 147 -0.78 -7.92 15.33
C GLY A 147 -2.27 -8.14 15.19
N THR A 148 -3.08 -7.36 15.88
CA THR A 148 -4.54 -7.50 15.87
C THR A 148 -5.13 -6.99 14.56
N GLU A 149 -4.80 -5.78 14.14
CA GLU A 149 -5.30 -5.18 12.89
C GLU A 149 -4.88 -5.99 11.67
N GLY A 150 -3.65 -6.53 11.66
CA GLY A 150 -3.15 -7.37 10.58
C GLY A 150 -3.81 -8.73 10.47
N ARG A 151 -4.65 -9.18 11.41
CA ARG A 151 -5.28 -10.52 11.38
C ARG A 151 -6.74 -10.52 10.99
N HIS A 152 -7.32 -9.35 10.81
CA HIS A 152 -8.71 -9.17 10.43
C HIS A 152 -8.84 -8.71 8.99
N ILE A 153 -10.03 -8.83 8.39
CA ILE A 153 -10.31 -8.37 7.02
C ILE A 153 -10.34 -6.84 7.02
N LEU A 154 -9.15 -6.24 7.11
CA LEU A 154 -8.93 -4.79 7.17
C LEU A 154 -7.90 -4.36 6.13
N SER A 155 -7.94 -3.07 5.75
CA SER A 155 -6.90 -2.48 4.90
C SER A 155 -5.58 -2.23 5.61
N ASP A 156 -5.60 -2.22 6.96
CA ASP A 156 -4.51 -1.70 7.78
C ASP A 156 -3.24 -2.57 7.70
N GLY A 157 -3.36 -3.90 7.66
CA GLY A 157 -2.21 -4.78 7.46
C GLY A 157 -1.47 -4.52 6.13
N ILE A 158 -2.22 -4.22 5.07
CA ILE A 158 -1.68 -3.89 3.74
C ILE A 158 -1.10 -2.47 3.73
N LEU A 159 -1.76 -1.51 4.37
CA LEU A 159 -1.27 -0.14 4.55
C LEU A 159 0.09 -0.14 5.29
N HIS A 160 0.16 -0.82 6.43
CA HIS A 160 1.39 -0.90 7.24
C HIS A 160 2.55 -1.49 6.43
N PHE A 161 2.28 -2.52 5.63
CA PHE A 161 3.28 -3.09 4.74
C PHE A 161 3.83 -2.05 3.76
N PHE A 162 2.98 -1.33 3.03
CA PHE A 162 3.45 -0.34 2.06
C PHE A 162 4.12 0.86 2.75
N ALA A 163 3.68 1.26 3.94
CA ALA A 163 4.32 2.31 4.72
C ALA A 163 5.74 1.89 5.17
N ILE A 164 5.90 0.68 5.69
CA ILE A 164 7.21 0.17 6.12
C ILE A 164 8.10 -0.15 4.91
N LEU A 165 7.53 -0.68 3.83
CA LEU A 165 8.24 -0.85 2.56
C LEU A 165 8.79 0.49 2.04
N HIS A 166 7.96 1.55 2.09
CA HIS A 166 8.40 2.89 1.72
C HIS A 166 9.57 3.36 2.59
N ILE A 167 9.48 3.22 3.91
CA ILE A 167 10.58 3.56 4.82
C ILE A 167 11.84 2.75 4.47
N CYS A 168 11.70 1.46 4.22
CA CYS A 168 12.81 0.59 3.85
C CYS A 168 13.50 1.03 2.55
N VAL A 169 12.71 1.30 1.51
CA VAL A 169 13.21 1.78 0.20
C VAL A 169 13.85 3.16 0.35
N LEU A 170 13.24 4.06 1.12
CA LEU A 170 13.75 5.39 1.41
C LEU A 170 15.11 5.32 2.12
N MET A 171 15.23 4.52 3.18
CA MET A 171 16.50 4.33 3.91
C MET A 171 17.57 3.73 3.00
N TYR A 172 17.23 2.76 2.16
CA TYR A 172 18.16 2.21 1.17
C TYR A 172 18.56 3.28 0.14
N THR A 173 17.65 4.09 -0.37
CA THR A 173 17.94 5.18 -1.30
C THR A 173 18.99 6.12 -0.73
N PHE A 174 18.79 6.59 0.50
CA PHE A 174 19.77 7.45 1.18
C PHE A 174 21.02 6.72 1.64
N SER A 175 21.03 5.40 1.62
CA SER A 175 22.23 4.60 1.84
C SER A 175 23.20 4.64 0.64
N ILE A 176 22.77 5.04 -0.55
CA ILE A 176 23.58 5.12 -1.76
C ILE A 176 24.44 6.38 -1.71
N LYS A 177 25.77 6.20 -1.83
CA LYS A 177 26.73 7.31 -1.63
C LYS A 177 26.76 8.34 -2.76
N ASN A 178 26.43 7.94 -3.98
CA ASN A 178 26.58 8.76 -5.17
C ASN A 178 25.20 9.00 -5.82
N TYR A 179 24.90 10.27 -6.07
CA TYR A 179 23.72 10.67 -6.84
C TYR A 179 23.94 10.38 -8.33
N GLY A 180 23.71 9.14 -8.74
CA GLY A 180 23.83 8.67 -10.11
C GLY A 180 22.64 7.80 -10.50
N LEU A 181 22.75 7.03 -11.56
CA LEU A 181 21.65 6.19 -12.08
C LEU A 181 21.04 5.29 -10.98
N LYS A 182 21.89 4.65 -10.15
CA LYS A 182 21.40 3.81 -9.06
C LYS A 182 20.55 4.58 -8.06
N PHE A 183 20.97 5.78 -7.65
CA PHE A 183 20.20 6.63 -6.75
C PHE A 183 18.86 7.03 -7.39
N ASN A 184 18.88 7.44 -8.65
CA ASN A 184 17.67 7.87 -9.37
C ASN A 184 16.65 6.74 -9.52
N VAL A 185 17.09 5.51 -9.80
CA VAL A 185 16.18 4.34 -9.86
C VAL A 185 15.53 4.11 -8.49
N TRP A 186 16.31 4.14 -7.42
CA TRP A 186 15.77 3.94 -6.07
C TRP A 186 14.91 5.11 -5.61
N HIS A 187 15.21 6.33 -6.05
CA HIS A 187 14.34 7.48 -5.83
C HIS A 187 12.94 7.28 -6.47
N VAL A 188 12.90 6.76 -7.71
CA VAL A 188 11.61 6.42 -8.35
C VAL A 188 10.89 5.32 -7.59
N LEU A 189 11.60 4.28 -7.12
CA LEU A 189 11.01 3.23 -6.28
C LEU A 189 10.49 3.78 -4.95
N THR A 190 11.13 4.80 -4.37
CA THR A 190 10.63 5.54 -3.20
C THR A 190 9.27 6.20 -3.51
N GLY A 191 9.15 6.86 -4.66
CA GLY A 191 7.88 7.45 -5.12
C GLY A 191 6.79 6.41 -5.35
N ILE A 192 7.15 5.25 -5.94
CA ILE A 192 6.20 4.14 -6.16
C ILE A 192 5.71 3.57 -4.82
N SER A 193 6.60 3.32 -3.87
CA SER A 193 6.23 2.77 -2.56
C SER A 193 5.40 3.75 -1.73
N LEU A 194 5.70 5.05 -1.77
CA LEU A 194 4.89 6.10 -1.16
C LEU A 194 3.50 6.16 -1.80
N GLY A 195 3.45 6.14 -3.14
CA GLY A 195 2.21 6.12 -3.90
C GLY A 195 1.33 4.91 -3.55
N ALA A 196 1.94 3.73 -3.37
CA ALA A 196 1.21 2.54 -2.95
C ALA A 196 0.64 2.68 -1.53
N ALA A 197 1.42 3.21 -0.56
CA ALA A 197 0.93 3.47 0.78
C ALA A 197 -0.24 4.47 0.77
N CYS A 198 -0.10 5.60 0.07
CA CYS A 198 -1.14 6.63 -0.07
C CYS A 198 -2.38 6.10 -0.82
N SER A 199 -2.21 5.10 -1.69
CA SER A 199 -3.30 4.45 -2.40
C SER A 199 -4.05 3.40 -1.56
N CYS A 200 -3.56 3.06 -0.36
CA CYS A 200 -4.28 2.22 0.60
C CYS A 200 -5.16 3.05 1.53
N LYS A 201 -4.61 4.14 2.10
CA LYS A 201 -5.32 4.99 3.06
C LYS A 201 -4.72 6.39 3.07
N ASN A 202 -5.56 7.41 3.17
CA ASN A 202 -5.12 8.81 3.13
C ASN A 202 -4.18 9.19 4.28
N THR A 203 -4.21 8.47 5.40
CA THR A 203 -3.29 8.69 6.53
C THR A 203 -1.82 8.52 6.14
N ALA A 204 -1.51 7.75 5.09
CA ALA A 204 -0.14 7.57 4.59
C ALA A 204 0.50 8.84 4.01
N TRP A 205 -0.27 9.88 3.68
CA TRP A 205 0.28 11.18 3.30
C TRP A 205 1.15 11.80 4.41
N GLY A 206 0.97 11.36 5.66
CA GLY A 206 1.83 11.70 6.79
C GLY A 206 3.29 11.23 6.66
N LEU A 207 3.63 10.39 5.68
CA LEU A 207 5.01 9.99 5.39
C LEU A 207 5.79 11.07 4.62
N MET A 208 5.12 11.93 3.86
CA MET A 208 5.78 12.97 3.05
C MET A 208 6.69 13.93 3.83
N PRO A 209 6.34 14.37 5.06
CA PRO A 209 7.26 15.18 5.87
C PRO A 209 8.59 14.47 6.17
N LEU A 210 8.60 13.14 6.32
CA LEU A 210 9.84 12.37 6.51
C LEU A 210 10.70 12.42 5.23
N ASP A 211 10.08 12.22 4.06
CA ASP A 211 10.77 12.37 2.78
C ASP A 211 11.38 13.77 2.64
N ALA A 212 10.56 14.80 2.81
CA ALA A 212 11.01 16.19 2.71
C ALA A 212 12.20 16.47 3.64
N TYR A 213 12.12 16.04 4.89
CA TYR A 213 13.21 16.19 5.86
C TYR A 213 14.49 15.53 5.37
N LEU A 214 14.44 14.28 4.91
CA LEU A 214 15.64 13.55 4.49
C LEU A 214 16.25 14.14 3.21
N TYR A 215 15.45 14.58 2.24
CA TYR A 215 15.94 15.27 1.04
C TYR A 215 16.57 16.61 1.39
N ILE A 216 15.95 17.43 2.25
CA ILE A 216 16.50 18.69 2.71
C ILE A 216 17.86 18.46 3.38
N VAL A 217 17.92 17.57 4.37
CA VAL A 217 19.17 17.29 5.11
C VAL A 217 20.25 16.75 4.17
N SER A 218 19.91 15.91 3.22
CA SER A 218 20.86 15.30 2.26
C SER A 218 21.43 16.32 1.27
N PHE A 219 20.67 17.36 0.91
CA PHE A 219 21.10 18.39 -0.01
C PHE A 219 21.70 19.63 0.68
N LEU A 220 21.60 19.77 2.02
CA LEU A 220 22.18 20.89 2.76
C LEU A 220 23.65 21.22 2.38
N PRO A 221 24.56 20.24 2.17
CA PRO A 221 25.95 20.56 1.78
C PRO A 221 26.07 21.29 0.44
N LEU A 222 25.05 21.23 -0.43
CA LEU A 222 25.05 21.99 -1.68
C LEU A 222 24.99 23.50 -1.45
N ILE A 223 24.40 23.95 -0.35
CA ILE A 223 24.29 25.37 0.02
C ILE A 223 25.68 26.02 0.08
N GLN A 224 26.70 25.28 0.54
CA GLN A 224 28.10 25.77 0.60
C GLN A 224 28.71 26.01 -0.77
N ARG A 225 28.13 25.46 -1.84
CA ARG A 225 28.59 25.65 -3.22
C ARG A 225 27.72 26.63 -3.96
N SER A 226 26.39 26.43 -3.91
CA SER A 226 25.41 27.24 -4.64
C SER A 226 24.03 27.04 -4.03
N TYR A 227 23.39 28.13 -3.62
CA TYR A 227 21.98 28.12 -3.21
C TYR A 227 21.05 27.67 -4.35
N LEU A 228 21.36 28.07 -5.59
CA LEU A 228 20.58 27.68 -6.76
C LEU A 228 20.61 26.18 -6.97
N ASP A 229 21.78 25.53 -6.84
CA ASP A 229 21.91 24.07 -6.97
C ASP A 229 21.12 23.34 -5.89
N PHE A 230 21.14 23.84 -4.65
CA PHE A 230 20.35 23.27 -3.56
C PHE A 230 18.85 23.29 -3.88
N PHE A 231 18.31 24.48 -4.21
CA PHE A 231 16.88 24.60 -4.50
C PHE A 231 16.47 23.86 -5.77
N PHE A 232 17.33 23.85 -6.79
CA PHE A 232 17.08 23.12 -8.03
C PHE A 232 17.01 21.62 -7.79
N GLN A 233 17.96 21.05 -7.04
CA GLN A 233 17.94 19.62 -6.71
C GLN A 233 16.72 19.26 -5.87
N LEU A 234 16.43 20.06 -4.83
CA LEU A 234 15.26 19.85 -3.98
C LEU A 234 13.96 19.88 -4.79
N PHE A 235 13.84 20.83 -5.72
CA PHE A 235 12.68 20.94 -6.61
C PHE A 235 12.58 19.72 -7.54
N VAL A 236 13.66 19.33 -8.22
CA VAL A 236 13.65 18.21 -9.19
C VAL A 236 13.29 16.89 -8.50
N TYR A 237 13.94 16.59 -7.37
CA TYR A 237 13.64 15.34 -6.65
C TYR A 237 12.27 15.39 -5.97
N GLY A 238 11.86 16.52 -5.41
CA GLY A 238 10.54 16.70 -4.81
C GLY A 238 9.41 16.53 -5.82
N ILE A 239 9.51 17.20 -6.98
CA ILE A 239 8.47 17.09 -8.02
C ILE A 239 8.43 15.70 -8.65
N THR A 240 9.58 15.04 -8.84
CA THR A 240 9.62 13.68 -9.37
C THR A 240 8.96 12.70 -8.40
N LEU A 241 9.28 12.80 -7.09
CA LEU A 241 8.64 11.98 -6.06
C LEU A 241 7.13 12.14 -6.08
N PHE A 242 6.66 13.39 -6.09
CA PHE A 242 5.22 13.71 -6.12
C PHE A 242 4.53 13.18 -7.38
N LEU A 243 5.13 13.37 -8.57
CA LEU A 243 4.53 12.91 -9.82
C LEU A 243 4.46 11.39 -9.91
N VAL A 244 5.50 10.68 -9.45
CA VAL A 244 5.49 9.21 -9.41
C VAL A 244 4.43 8.70 -8.44
N GLN A 245 4.35 9.28 -7.24
CA GLN A 245 3.31 8.96 -6.26
C GLN A 245 1.91 9.18 -6.83
N LEU A 246 1.68 10.34 -7.46
CA LEU A 246 0.39 10.69 -8.07
C LEU A 246 0.03 9.73 -9.20
N LEU A 247 1.01 9.32 -10.02
CA LEU A 247 0.79 8.34 -11.08
C LEU A 247 0.31 6.99 -10.51
N VAL A 248 0.95 6.48 -9.46
CA VAL A 248 0.52 5.24 -8.80
C VAL A 248 -0.91 5.38 -8.26
N TYR A 249 -1.22 6.52 -7.63
CA TYR A 249 -2.56 6.81 -7.12
C TYR A 249 -3.62 6.79 -8.24
N ILE A 250 -3.35 7.47 -9.36
CA ILE A 250 -4.25 7.50 -10.53
C ILE A 250 -4.43 6.10 -11.11
N ILE A 251 -3.34 5.34 -11.30
CA ILE A 251 -3.41 3.97 -11.80
C ILE A 251 -4.31 3.10 -10.91
N THR A 252 -4.16 3.22 -9.61
CA THR A 252 -4.94 2.43 -8.65
C THR A 252 -6.44 2.72 -8.74
N PHE A 253 -6.83 3.99 -8.84
CA PHE A 253 -8.23 4.36 -9.07
C PHE A 253 -8.73 3.92 -10.45
N SER A 254 -7.89 3.99 -11.48
CA SER A 254 -8.25 3.49 -12.80
C SER A 254 -8.57 2.00 -12.78
N ILE A 255 -7.77 1.20 -12.08
CA ILE A 255 -8.02 -0.24 -11.88
C ILE A 255 -9.33 -0.45 -11.14
N HIS A 256 -9.59 0.30 -10.07
CA HIS A 256 -10.84 0.23 -9.31
C HIS A 256 -12.07 0.43 -10.20
N PHE A 257 -12.08 1.47 -11.04
CA PHE A 257 -13.21 1.74 -11.93
C PHE A 257 -13.36 0.74 -13.08
N ILE A 258 -12.25 0.16 -13.53
CA ILE A 258 -12.28 -0.92 -14.53
C ILE A 258 -12.95 -2.16 -13.92
N LEU A 259 -12.63 -2.49 -12.69
CA LEU A 259 -13.13 -3.69 -12.01
C LEU A 259 -14.62 -3.59 -11.61
N LEU A 260 -15.16 -2.37 -11.47
CA LEU A 260 -16.50 -2.12 -10.96
C LEU A 260 -17.42 -1.41 -12.01
N PRO A 261 -17.71 -2.04 -13.15
CA PRO A 261 -18.49 -1.44 -14.22
C PRO A 261 -20.00 -1.41 -13.95
N PHE A 262 -20.52 -2.20 -12.99
CA PHE A 262 -21.96 -2.30 -12.75
C PHE A 262 -22.44 -1.35 -11.68
N SER A 263 -23.71 -0.93 -11.80
CA SER A 263 -24.38 -0.17 -10.77
C SER A 263 -24.43 -0.95 -9.46
N GLY A 264 -24.19 -0.25 -8.34
CA GLY A 264 -24.15 -0.85 -7.03
C GLY A 264 -24.46 0.17 -5.92
N PRO A 265 -24.21 -0.15 -4.65
CA PRO A 265 -24.57 0.71 -3.51
C PRO A 265 -23.88 2.06 -3.50
N GLY A 266 -22.75 2.21 -4.20
CA GLY A 266 -22.05 3.49 -4.36
C GLY A 266 -22.61 4.41 -5.46
N THR A 267 -23.47 3.90 -6.34
CA THR A 267 -24.00 4.67 -7.49
C THR A 267 -24.64 6.01 -7.10
N PRO A 268 -25.43 6.13 -6.00
CA PRO A 268 -26.03 7.40 -5.63
C PRO A 268 -25.03 8.55 -5.39
N TYR A 269 -23.81 8.22 -4.97
CA TYR A 269 -22.76 9.21 -4.65
C TYR A 269 -21.99 9.71 -5.88
N LEU A 270 -22.21 9.14 -7.06
CA LEU A 270 -21.58 9.58 -8.29
C LEU A 270 -22.29 10.78 -8.92
N PRO A 271 -21.55 11.66 -9.64
CA PRO A 271 -22.15 12.64 -10.53
C PRO A 271 -23.01 11.96 -11.62
N ASP A 272 -24.06 12.64 -12.10
CA ASP A 272 -25.02 12.03 -13.03
C ASP A 272 -24.39 11.60 -14.36
N GLU A 273 -23.37 12.30 -14.83
CA GLU A 273 -22.61 11.91 -16.03
C GLU A 273 -21.92 10.55 -15.87
N MET A 274 -21.46 10.26 -14.65
CA MET A 274 -20.79 9.00 -14.33
C MET A 274 -21.80 7.87 -14.06
N LYS A 275 -22.94 8.18 -13.43
CA LYS A 275 -24.04 7.20 -13.26
C LYS A 275 -24.49 6.63 -14.60
N ARG A 276 -24.60 7.47 -15.64
CA ARG A 276 -24.99 7.05 -17.01
C ARG A 276 -23.97 6.11 -17.66
N GLN A 277 -22.76 6.07 -17.18
CA GLN A 277 -21.70 5.23 -17.73
C GLN A 277 -21.62 3.86 -17.05
N LEU A 278 -22.29 3.68 -15.91
CA LEU A 278 -22.41 2.37 -15.27
C LEU A 278 -23.42 1.50 -16.03
N ILE A 279 -23.14 0.22 -16.07
CA ILE A 279 -24.01 -0.78 -16.68
C ILE A 279 -25.04 -1.18 -15.63
N ASN A 280 -26.32 -1.12 -15.97
CA ASN A 280 -27.35 -1.71 -15.11
C ASN A 280 -27.23 -3.23 -15.10
N ASN A 281 -27.39 -3.87 -13.93
CA ASN A 281 -27.22 -5.32 -13.76
C ASN A 281 -28.09 -6.17 -14.72
N ASN A 282 -29.18 -5.61 -15.25
CA ASN A 282 -30.08 -6.30 -16.20
C ASN A 282 -29.58 -6.29 -17.66
N GLN A 283 -28.46 -5.62 -17.97
CA GLN A 283 -27.93 -5.47 -19.36
C GLN A 283 -26.50 -5.99 -19.51
N ALA A 284 -25.98 -6.70 -18.52
CA ALA A 284 -24.60 -7.13 -18.50
C ALA A 284 -24.34 -8.32 -19.43
N THR A 285 -23.83 -8.04 -20.61
CA THR A 285 -23.13 -9.05 -21.43
C THR A 285 -21.63 -8.78 -21.43
N SER A 286 -20.82 -9.83 -21.31
CA SER A 286 -19.36 -9.78 -21.28
C SER A 286 -18.71 -9.01 -22.45
N ALA A 287 -19.38 -8.94 -23.59
CA ALA A 287 -18.93 -8.22 -24.78
C ALA A 287 -18.96 -6.68 -24.62
N LEU A 288 -19.95 -6.16 -23.89
CA LEU A 288 -20.08 -4.71 -23.59
C LEU A 288 -19.00 -4.23 -22.61
N TRP A 289 -18.55 -5.09 -21.70
CA TRP A 289 -17.47 -4.79 -20.78
C TRP A 289 -16.13 -4.61 -21.52
N ALA A 290 -15.80 -5.52 -22.40
CA ALA A 290 -14.56 -5.48 -23.19
C ALA A 290 -14.46 -4.24 -24.11
N SER A 291 -15.61 -3.74 -24.62
CA SER A 291 -15.62 -2.53 -25.45
C SER A 291 -15.44 -1.24 -24.65
N ARG A 292 -15.89 -1.19 -23.38
CA ARG A 292 -15.75 -0.01 -22.51
C ARG A 292 -14.36 0.15 -21.91
N VAL A 293 -13.64 -0.92 -21.65
CA VAL A 293 -12.23 -0.86 -21.20
C VAL A 293 -11.35 -0.14 -22.22
N ARG A 294 -11.73 -0.16 -23.49
CA ARG A 294 -11.00 0.50 -24.59
C ARG A 294 -11.40 1.97 -24.84
N SER A 295 -12.33 2.53 -24.06
CA SER A 295 -12.82 3.90 -24.31
C SER A 295 -11.91 4.97 -23.68
N PRO A 296 -11.64 6.09 -24.39
CA PRO A 296 -10.81 7.21 -23.88
C PRO A 296 -11.35 7.89 -22.61
N GLY A 297 -12.62 7.67 -22.27
CA GLY A 297 -13.27 8.26 -21.09
C GLY A 297 -12.78 7.74 -19.74
N LEU A 298 -11.93 6.69 -19.71
CA LEU A 298 -11.48 6.08 -18.47
C LEU A 298 -10.58 7.04 -17.64
N LEU A 299 -9.66 7.73 -18.29
CA LEU A 299 -8.77 8.72 -17.64
C LEU A 299 -9.56 9.92 -17.11
N TYR A 300 -10.56 10.38 -17.86
CA TYR A 300 -11.44 11.46 -17.43
C TYR A 300 -12.26 11.07 -16.20
N ARG A 301 -12.76 9.83 -16.15
CA ARG A 301 -13.43 9.27 -14.97
C ARG A 301 -12.56 9.31 -13.73
N THR A 302 -11.35 8.78 -13.83
CA THR A 302 -10.41 8.70 -12.70
C THR A 302 -10.13 10.08 -12.12
N PHE A 303 -9.87 11.06 -12.99
CA PHE A 303 -9.53 12.43 -12.58
C PHE A 303 -10.71 13.16 -11.94
N SER A 304 -11.91 13.03 -12.52
CA SER A 304 -13.13 13.68 -12.03
C SER A 304 -13.59 13.13 -10.68
N ILE A 305 -13.53 11.79 -10.48
CA ILE A 305 -13.92 11.17 -9.21
C ILE A 305 -12.93 11.50 -8.11
N THR A 306 -11.63 11.44 -8.40
CA THR A 306 -10.59 11.77 -7.40
C THR A 306 -10.76 13.20 -6.89
N LEU A 307 -11.09 14.16 -7.76
CA LEU A 307 -11.36 15.56 -7.39
C LEU A 307 -12.65 15.74 -6.56
N HIS A 308 -13.68 14.88 -6.77
CA HIS A 308 -14.94 14.97 -6.01
C HIS A 308 -14.89 14.24 -4.68
N MET A 309 -14.06 13.23 -4.52
CA MET A 309 -13.89 12.50 -3.26
C MET A 309 -13.09 13.28 -2.19
N HIS A 310 -12.42 14.36 -2.59
CA HIS A 310 -11.66 15.24 -1.69
C HIS A 310 -12.34 16.60 -1.43
N ARG A 311 -13.58 16.78 -1.84
CA ARG A 311 -14.45 17.88 -1.48
C ARG A 311 -15.54 17.40 -0.51
#